data_d28d157db3716ccaa1dac460c9aeea53
#
_entry.id   d28d157db3716ccaa1dac460c9aeea53
#
_cell.length_a   1.000
_cell.length_b   1.000
_cell.length_c   1.000
_cell.angle_alpha   90.00
_cell.angle_beta   90.00
_cell.angle_gamma   90.00
#
_symmetry.space_group_name_H-M   'P 1'
#
loop_
_entity.id
_entity.type
_entity.pdbx_description
1 polymer ?
#
loop_
_entity_poly.entity_id
_entity_poly.type
_entity_poly.pdbx_seq_one_letter_code
_entity_poly.pdbx_strand_id
1 'polypeptide(L)'
;MNYAPQTAFEDTRNFDFTNVLTNAQVAGDPQTPIFTAQAGQAVRFRILNANGHMRNNVFNLHGHFWQDEPFTNNSKSIGDNPLSEFKGTTYGIGPSSHYEVIPVNGAGGGRRVPGDYLYRTQESFMFDGGIWGIFRVKP
;
A
#
# COMPACT_ATOMS: atom_id res chain seq x y z
N MET A 1 -0.37 -7.91 9.49
CA MET A 1 0.63 -7.05 8.86
C MET A 1 1.58 -6.63 9.92
N ASN A 2 2.72 -6.97 9.78
CA ASN A 2 3.66 -6.73 10.73
C ASN A 2 4.91 -6.73 10.14
N TYR A 3 5.65 -5.96 10.38
CA TYR A 3 6.45 -6.07 11.49
C TYR A 3 7.85 -6.02 11.01
N ALA A 4 8.27 -4.79 10.78
CA ALA A 4 9.67 -4.58 10.58
C ALA A 4 10.38 -5.36 11.66
N PRO A 5 11.38 -6.11 11.34
CA PRO A 5 12.31 -6.47 12.35
C PRO A 5 12.79 -5.16 12.97
N GLN A 6 12.56 -5.04 14.23
CA GLN A 6 13.11 -3.96 15.06
C GLN A 6 14.57 -3.65 14.69
N THR A 7 15.32 -4.66 14.34
CA THR A 7 16.72 -4.55 13.94
C THR A 7 17.00 -3.66 12.73
N ALA A 8 16.05 -3.52 11.79
CA ALA A 8 16.23 -2.60 10.65
C ALA A 8 16.12 -1.13 11.05
N PHE A 9 15.49 -0.85 12.18
CA PHE A 9 15.24 0.49 12.68
C PHE A 9 16.00 0.84 13.98
N GLU A 10 16.74 -0.12 14.57
CA GLU A 10 17.46 0.10 15.82
C GLU A 10 18.73 0.92 15.68
N ASP A 11 19.34 0.96 14.48
CA ASP A 11 20.49 1.85 14.24
C ASP A 11 20.07 3.12 13.50
N THR A 12 19.35 3.99 14.20
CA THR A 12 18.87 5.26 13.68
C THR A 12 19.97 6.24 13.27
N ARG A 13 21.24 5.95 13.59
CA ARG A 13 22.38 6.83 13.28
C ARG A 13 22.92 6.65 11.87
N ASN A 14 22.66 5.49 11.25
CA ASN A 14 23.12 5.18 9.88
C ASN A 14 22.00 4.59 9.01
N PHE A 15 20.75 4.92 9.29
CA PHE A 15 19.62 4.33 8.63
C PHE A 15 19.46 4.91 7.21
N ASP A 16 19.72 4.08 6.21
CA ASP A 16 19.48 4.43 4.81
C ASP A 16 18.17 3.79 4.33
N PHE A 17 17.11 4.59 4.36
CA PHE A 17 15.79 4.17 3.86
C PHE A 17 15.84 3.68 2.41
N THR A 18 16.71 4.26 1.60
CA THR A 18 16.84 3.87 0.20
C THR A 18 17.29 2.42 0.09
N ASN A 19 18.31 2.03 0.86
CA ASN A 19 18.79 0.65 0.85
C ASN A 19 17.77 -0.35 1.39
N VAL A 20 17.03 0.03 2.42
CA VAL A 20 16.03 -0.86 3.02
C VAL A 20 14.79 -1.02 2.16
N LEU A 21 14.35 0.04 1.50
CA LEU A 21 13.08 0.05 0.78
C LEU A 21 13.22 -0.29 -0.71
N THR A 22 14.37 -0.02 -1.31
CA THR A 22 14.49 -0.05 -2.77
C THR A 22 15.61 -0.93 -3.31
N ASN A 23 16.51 -1.42 -2.48
CA ASN A 23 17.66 -2.16 -2.96
C ASN A 23 17.66 -3.61 -2.46
N ALA A 24 16.85 -4.44 -3.11
CA ALA A 24 16.80 -5.86 -2.83
C ALA A 24 18.14 -6.59 -3.04
N GLN A 25 19.06 -6.04 -3.84
CA GLN A 25 20.38 -6.64 -4.05
C GLN A 25 21.35 -6.39 -2.89
N VAL A 26 21.21 -5.26 -2.20
CA VAL A 26 22.08 -4.88 -1.08
C VAL A 26 21.52 -5.35 0.26
N ALA A 27 20.23 -5.11 0.51
CA ALA A 27 19.57 -5.40 1.76
C ALA A 27 18.71 -6.69 1.71
N GLY A 28 18.52 -7.26 0.52
CA GLY A 28 17.57 -8.35 0.30
C GLY A 28 16.13 -7.89 0.31
N ASP A 29 15.23 -8.85 0.16
CA ASP A 29 13.80 -8.57 0.30
C ASP A 29 13.47 -8.26 1.76
N PRO A 30 12.57 -7.30 2.03
CA PRO A 30 12.15 -6.98 3.38
C PRO A 30 11.45 -8.18 4.04
N GLN A 31 11.51 -8.25 5.35
CA GLN A 31 10.77 -9.26 6.13
C GLN A 31 9.26 -8.98 6.19
N THR A 32 8.84 -7.76 5.82
CA THR A 32 7.44 -7.44 5.63
C THR A 32 6.89 -8.20 4.41
N PRO A 33 5.59 -8.50 4.38
CA PRO A 33 5.01 -9.26 3.27
C PRO A 33 5.23 -8.60 1.91
N ILE A 34 5.69 -9.40 0.95
CA ILE A 34 5.76 -9.00 -0.45
C ILE A 34 4.58 -9.63 -1.18
N PHE A 35 3.68 -8.80 -1.66
CA PHE A 35 2.62 -9.24 -2.55
C PHE A 35 3.11 -9.16 -3.99
N THR A 36 2.73 -10.14 -4.81
CA THR A 36 3.16 -10.18 -6.21
C THR A 36 1.97 -10.25 -7.16
N ALA A 37 2.10 -9.59 -8.31
CA ALA A 37 1.16 -9.68 -9.41
C ALA A 37 1.87 -9.48 -10.75
N GLN A 38 1.24 -9.86 -11.86
CA GLN A 38 1.69 -9.51 -13.20
C GLN A 38 1.27 -8.08 -13.56
N ALA A 39 2.03 -7.41 -14.42
CA ALA A 39 1.68 -6.07 -14.89
C ALA A 39 0.29 -6.07 -15.55
N GLY A 40 -0.58 -5.18 -15.10
CA GLY A 40 -1.97 -5.09 -15.55
C GLY A 40 -2.93 -6.13 -14.96
N GLN A 41 -2.45 -7.06 -14.13
CA GLN A 41 -3.32 -7.99 -13.45
C GLN A 41 -4.29 -7.24 -12.54
N ALA A 42 -5.57 -7.58 -12.60
CA ALA A 42 -6.56 -7.04 -11.69
C ALA A 42 -6.24 -7.47 -10.25
N VAL A 43 -6.14 -6.51 -9.37
CA VAL A 43 -5.80 -6.73 -7.95
C VAL A 43 -6.77 -5.98 -7.05
N ARG A 44 -6.95 -6.50 -5.85
CA ARG A 44 -7.75 -5.89 -4.80
C ARG A 44 -7.00 -5.98 -3.49
N PHE A 45 -6.81 -4.85 -2.82
CA PHE A 45 -6.31 -4.82 -1.46
C PHE A 45 -7.47 -4.74 -0.49
N ARG A 46 -7.52 -5.69 0.43
CA ARG A 46 -8.45 -5.69 1.55
C ARG A 46 -7.68 -5.28 2.80
N ILE A 47 -8.05 -4.16 3.37
CA ILE A 47 -7.33 -3.52 4.45
C ILE A 47 -8.23 -3.54 5.67
N LEU A 48 -7.74 -4.14 6.75
CA LEU A 48 -8.40 -4.17 8.04
C LEU A 48 -7.48 -3.52 9.07
N ASN A 49 -7.97 -2.53 9.77
CA ASN A 49 -7.30 -1.99 10.94
C ASN A 49 -7.78 -2.71 12.20
N ALA A 50 -7.05 -3.74 12.59
CA ALA A 50 -7.33 -4.53 13.80
C ALA A 50 -6.72 -3.91 15.07
N ASN A 51 -6.15 -2.71 14.99
CA ASN A 51 -5.43 -2.07 16.07
C ASN A 51 -6.39 -1.64 17.20
N GLY A 52 -6.02 -1.93 18.44
CA GLY A 52 -6.76 -1.52 19.63
C GLY A 52 -6.43 -0.11 20.15
N HIS A 53 -5.50 0.60 19.52
CA HIS A 53 -5.19 1.98 19.88
C HIS A 53 -6.06 2.97 19.11
N MET A 54 -6.43 4.08 19.76
CA MET A 54 -7.22 5.16 19.16
C MET A 54 -6.43 5.97 18.13
N ARG A 55 -5.85 5.29 17.14
CA ARG A 55 -5.11 5.96 16.06
C ARG A 55 -5.64 5.50 14.71
N ASN A 56 -5.81 6.47 13.85
CA ASN A 56 -6.14 6.20 12.47
C ASN A 56 -4.88 5.83 11.70
N ASN A 57 -5.01 4.85 10.82
CA ASN A 57 -4.02 4.56 9.80
C ASN A 57 -4.51 5.10 8.46
N VAL A 58 -3.59 5.45 7.59
CA VAL A 58 -3.90 5.87 6.22
C VAL A 58 -3.13 4.96 5.27
N PHE A 59 -3.84 4.12 4.55
CA PHE A 59 -3.19 3.25 3.57
C PHE A 59 -2.82 4.04 2.32
N ASN A 60 -1.58 3.87 1.89
CA ASN A 60 -1.05 4.39 0.64
C ASN A 60 -0.41 3.27 -0.17
N LEU A 61 -0.64 3.24 -1.46
CA LEU A 61 0.03 2.37 -2.42
C LEU A 61 0.69 3.26 -3.48
N HIS A 62 2.01 3.40 -3.40
CA HIS A 62 2.76 4.26 -4.29
C HIS A 62 2.55 3.89 -5.75
N GLY A 63 2.48 4.89 -6.61
CA GLY A 63 2.33 4.69 -8.05
C GLY A 63 0.96 4.17 -8.52
N HIS A 64 0.04 3.93 -7.59
CA HIS A 64 -1.30 3.45 -7.89
C HIS A 64 -2.36 4.44 -7.42
N PHE A 65 -3.50 4.39 -8.06
CA PHE A 65 -4.69 5.14 -7.67
C PHE A 65 -5.93 4.30 -7.91
N TRP A 66 -6.99 4.63 -7.24
CA TRP A 66 -8.27 3.93 -7.30
C TRP A 66 -9.42 4.91 -7.19
N GLN A 67 -10.58 4.47 -7.60
CA GLN A 67 -11.80 5.24 -7.42
C GLN A 67 -12.32 5.02 -6.00
N ASP A 68 -12.57 6.12 -5.29
CA ASP A 68 -13.24 6.07 -4.00
C ASP A 68 -14.71 5.70 -4.22
N GLU A 69 -15.22 4.75 -3.44
CA GLU A 69 -16.61 4.29 -3.57
C GLU A 69 -17.04 3.95 -5.01
N PRO A 70 -16.34 3.04 -5.71
CA PRO A 70 -16.54 2.82 -7.14
C PRO A 70 -17.93 2.31 -7.51
N PHE A 71 -18.67 1.72 -6.56
CA PHE A 71 -19.97 1.09 -6.79
C PHE A 71 -21.16 1.91 -6.28
N THR A 72 -20.97 3.17 -5.88
CA THR A 72 -22.11 4.05 -5.55
C THR A 72 -22.86 4.46 -6.80
N ASN A 73 -24.07 4.96 -6.62
CA ASN A 73 -24.95 5.43 -7.72
C ASN A 73 -25.20 4.38 -8.81
N ASN A 74 -25.34 3.12 -8.43
CA ASN A 74 -25.56 1.99 -9.34
C ASN A 74 -24.43 1.74 -10.36
N SER A 75 -23.27 2.34 -10.17
CA SER A 75 -22.12 2.01 -11.02
C SER A 75 -21.70 0.54 -10.80
N LYS A 76 -21.34 -0.14 -11.86
CA LYS A 76 -21.00 -1.57 -11.84
C LYS A 76 -19.52 -1.85 -12.05
N SER A 77 -18.78 -0.85 -12.48
CA SER A 77 -17.37 -0.96 -12.75
C SER A 77 -16.61 0.29 -12.33
N ILE A 78 -15.32 0.14 -12.17
CA ILE A 78 -14.42 1.25 -11.84
C ILE A 78 -14.45 2.26 -13.00
N GLY A 79 -14.61 3.52 -12.64
CA GLY A 79 -14.70 4.61 -13.62
C GLY A 79 -16.12 4.96 -14.07
N ASP A 80 -17.11 4.19 -13.68
CA ASP A 80 -18.51 4.44 -14.05
C ASP A 80 -19.24 5.41 -13.12
N ASN A 81 -18.64 5.72 -11.97
CA ASN A 81 -19.26 6.64 -11.03
C ASN A 81 -18.71 8.06 -11.20
N PRO A 82 -19.47 8.96 -11.86
CA PRO A 82 -19.02 10.32 -12.13
C PRO A 82 -18.90 11.18 -10.87
N LEU A 83 -19.47 10.74 -9.75
CA LEU A 83 -19.42 11.45 -8.48
C LEU A 83 -18.27 10.99 -7.57
N SER A 84 -17.57 9.92 -7.95
CA SER A 84 -16.48 9.40 -7.18
C SER A 84 -15.14 10.02 -7.59
N GLU A 85 -14.33 10.33 -6.60
CA GLU A 85 -12.98 10.83 -6.80
C GLU A 85 -11.98 9.70 -6.98
N PHE A 86 -10.89 9.98 -7.69
CA PHE A 86 -9.73 9.10 -7.74
C PHE A 86 -8.73 9.48 -6.64
N LYS A 87 -8.26 8.50 -5.91
CA LYS A 87 -7.34 8.67 -4.78
C LYS A 87 -6.18 7.69 -4.85
N GLY A 88 -5.04 8.09 -4.31
CA GLY A 88 -3.87 7.25 -4.09
C GLY A 88 -3.64 6.89 -2.61
N THR A 89 -4.51 7.42 -1.73
CA THR A 89 -4.52 7.15 -0.29
C THR A 89 -5.95 6.94 0.18
N THR A 90 -6.14 6.12 1.22
CA THR A 90 -7.44 6.06 1.91
C THR A 90 -7.65 7.28 2.79
N TYR A 91 -8.88 7.48 3.25
CA TYR A 91 -9.12 8.28 4.46
C TYR A 91 -8.55 7.58 5.70
N GLY A 92 -8.59 8.23 6.85
CA GLY A 92 -8.19 7.62 8.10
C GLY A 92 -9.01 6.36 8.40
N ILE A 93 -8.32 5.26 8.63
CA ILE A 93 -8.89 3.96 8.95
C ILE A 93 -8.78 3.77 10.46
N GLY A 94 -9.87 3.96 11.16
CA GLY A 94 -9.95 3.75 12.61
C GLY A 94 -9.94 2.27 12.99
N PRO A 95 -9.84 1.97 14.30
CA PRO A 95 -9.96 0.60 14.80
C PRO A 95 -11.25 -0.07 14.32
N SER A 96 -11.14 -1.34 13.95
CA SER A 96 -12.23 -2.16 13.41
C SER A 96 -12.82 -1.72 12.06
N SER A 97 -12.25 -0.68 11.46
CA SER A 97 -12.62 -0.27 10.11
C SER A 97 -11.91 -1.12 9.07
N HIS A 98 -12.56 -1.27 7.93
CA HIS A 98 -11.98 -1.94 6.78
C HIS A 98 -12.21 -1.13 5.51
N TYR A 99 -11.30 -1.33 4.55
CA TYR A 99 -11.37 -0.73 3.24
C TYR A 99 -11.03 -1.76 2.17
N GLU A 100 -11.65 -1.61 1.02
CA GLU A 100 -11.23 -2.31 -0.20
C GLU A 100 -10.80 -1.27 -1.23
N VAL A 101 -9.63 -1.47 -1.80
CA VAL A 101 -9.14 -0.64 -2.90
C VAL A 101 -8.84 -1.50 -4.12
N ILE A 102 -9.29 -1.03 -5.27
CA ILE A 102 -9.12 -1.70 -6.56
C ILE A 102 -8.36 -0.74 -7.47
N PRO A 103 -7.04 -0.92 -7.60
CA PRO A 103 -6.21 -0.05 -8.44
C PRO A 103 -6.71 0.00 -9.89
N VAL A 104 -6.79 1.21 -10.42
CA VAL A 104 -7.14 1.44 -11.82
C VAL A 104 -6.08 0.83 -12.72
N ASN A 105 -6.50 0.14 -13.76
CA ASN A 105 -5.65 -0.62 -14.67
C ASN A 105 -4.86 -1.78 -14.04
N GLY A 106 -5.14 -2.10 -12.77
CA GLY A 106 -4.50 -3.23 -12.08
C GLY A 106 -3.09 -2.93 -11.58
N ALA A 107 -2.29 -3.98 -11.49
CA ALA A 107 -0.92 -3.91 -10.98
C ALA A 107 0.00 -3.11 -11.92
N GLY A 108 0.88 -2.28 -11.34
CA GLY A 108 1.80 -1.44 -12.09
C GLY A 108 1.28 -0.03 -12.38
N GLY A 109 0.18 0.32 -11.72
CA GLY A 109 -0.43 1.65 -11.83
C GLY A 109 -1.04 1.93 -13.19
N GLY A 110 -1.30 3.19 -13.48
CA GLY A 110 -1.98 3.62 -14.70
C GLY A 110 -1.29 3.19 -16.00
N ARG A 111 0.01 2.94 -15.96
CA ARG A 111 0.82 2.53 -17.14
C ARG A 111 1.21 1.05 -17.10
N ARG A 112 0.80 0.30 -16.08
CA ARG A 112 1.10 -1.13 -15.92
C ARG A 112 2.60 -1.44 -15.96
N VAL A 113 3.40 -0.62 -15.27
CA VAL A 113 4.86 -0.74 -15.28
C VAL A 113 5.30 -1.80 -14.27
N PRO A 114 6.12 -2.79 -14.66
CA PRO A 114 6.76 -3.69 -13.70
C PRO A 114 7.70 -2.94 -12.76
N GLY A 115 7.80 -3.42 -11.51
CA GLY A 115 8.67 -2.83 -10.49
C GLY A 115 8.17 -3.09 -9.08
N ASP A 116 8.91 -2.58 -8.11
CA ASP A 116 8.56 -2.66 -6.71
C ASP A 116 7.85 -1.36 -6.28
N TYR A 117 6.67 -1.52 -5.72
CA TYR A 117 5.84 -0.43 -5.25
C TYR A 117 5.65 -0.54 -3.74
N LEU A 118 5.96 0.54 -3.03
CA LEU A 118 5.78 0.60 -1.60
C LEU A 118 4.30 0.72 -1.26
N TYR A 119 3.80 -0.14 -0.37
CA TYR A 119 2.54 0.11 0.34
C TYR A 119 2.85 0.38 1.81
N ARG A 120 2.18 1.35 2.41
CA ARG A 120 2.51 1.80 3.76
C ARG A 120 1.35 2.50 4.46
N THR A 121 1.49 2.66 5.77
CA THR A 121 0.76 3.74 6.45
C THR A 121 1.40 5.09 6.19
N GLN A 122 0.62 6.15 6.24
CA GLN A 122 1.14 7.49 5.98
C GLN A 122 1.82 8.11 7.21
N GLU A 123 1.44 7.70 8.40
CA GLU A 123 2.02 8.18 9.65
C GLU A 123 3.47 7.73 9.81
N SER A 124 4.37 8.71 10.03
CA SER A 124 5.83 8.47 10.05
C SER A 124 6.25 7.46 11.12
N PHE A 125 5.79 7.63 12.35
CA PHE A 125 6.18 6.75 13.46
C PHE A 125 5.63 5.32 13.31
N MET A 126 4.50 5.13 12.62
CA MET A 126 4.00 3.79 12.31
C MET A 126 4.75 3.17 11.13
N PHE A 127 5.13 3.99 10.17
CA PHE A 127 6.01 3.59 9.10
C PHE A 127 7.37 3.13 9.65
N ASP A 128 7.97 3.94 10.54
CA ASP A 128 9.20 3.60 11.24
C ASP A 128 9.04 2.32 12.09
N GLY A 129 7.85 2.08 12.63
CA GLY A 129 7.47 0.84 13.33
C GLY A 129 7.20 -0.35 12.41
N GLY A 130 7.37 -0.21 11.09
CA GLY A 130 7.30 -1.30 10.13
C GLY A 130 5.92 -1.58 9.52
N ILE A 131 5.00 -0.64 9.56
CA ILE A 131 3.71 -0.78 8.86
C ILE A 131 3.89 -0.39 7.40
N TRP A 132 4.61 -1.22 6.68
CA TRP A 132 4.86 -1.08 5.25
C TRP A 132 5.20 -2.44 4.62
N GLY A 133 5.23 -2.50 3.31
CA GLY A 133 5.71 -3.65 2.55
C GLY A 133 5.82 -3.34 1.07
N ILE A 134 6.21 -4.33 0.31
CA ILE A 134 6.42 -4.20 -1.13
C ILE A 134 5.30 -4.93 -1.90
N PHE A 135 4.77 -4.23 -2.86
CA PHE A 135 3.95 -4.81 -3.92
C PHE A 135 4.80 -4.93 -5.18
N ARG A 136 5.23 -6.15 -5.48
CA ARG A 136 6.11 -6.45 -6.63
C ARG A 136 5.29 -6.79 -7.85
N VAL A 137 5.43 -5.98 -8.87
CA VAL A 137 4.78 -6.18 -10.16
C VAL A 137 5.80 -6.78 -11.12
N LYS A 138 5.50 -7.97 -11.59
CA LYS A 138 6.32 -8.70 -12.57
C LYS A 138 5.90 -8.34 -13.99
N PRO A 139 6.82 -8.50 -14.96
CA PRO A 139 6.49 -8.33 -16.38
C PRO A 139 5.33 -9.20 -16.84
#